data_4df1c883fa9575a7a3d28afc10000e09
#
_entry.id   4df1c883fa9575a7a3d28afc10000e09
#
_cell.length_a   1.000
_cell.length_b   1.000
_cell.length_c   1.000
_cell.angle_alpha   90.00
_cell.angle_beta   90.00
_cell.angle_gamma   90.00
#
_symmetry.space_group_name_H-M   'P 1'
#
loop_
_entity.id
_entity.type
_entity.pdbx_description
1 polymer ?
#
loop_
_entity_poly.entity_id
_entity_poly.type
_entity_poly.pdbx_seq_one_letter_code
_entity_poly.pdbx_strand_id
1 'polypeptide(L)'
;MDMGIVNPSTSVLYEDIEPEFRTLLEDVILARRPEAAEELMTYAQNLHVQASGETPEKHEAWRELSLKERLEHALIKGIGDYLEDDLQEALRIYPHAVDIIDGPLMSGMNKVGELFGAGKMFLPQVVKTARTMKKAVAILQPAIESEKKASGSAKAGKVIFATVKGDVHDIGKNIVSIVLSCNNYEVIDLGAVSYTHLRAHET
;
A
#
# COMPACT_ATOMS: atom_id res chain seq x y z
N MET A 1 17.07 18.34 8.63
CA MET A 1 17.16 18.56 7.16
C MET A 1 17.99 19.82 6.97
N ASP A 2 19.12 19.75 6.24
CA ASP A 2 20.06 20.87 6.14
C ASP A 2 19.95 21.61 4.80
N MET A 3 19.43 20.97 3.77
CA MET A 3 19.19 21.54 2.44
C MET A 3 18.00 20.88 1.77
N GLY A 4 17.30 21.66 0.93
CA GLY A 4 16.20 21.18 0.09
C GLY A 4 16.30 21.72 -1.33
N ILE A 5 15.91 20.93 -2.31
CA ILE A 5 15.76 21.36 -3.70
C ILE A 5 14.30 21.76 -3.90
N VAL A 6 14.06 23.02 -4.29
CA VAL A 6 12.72 23.56 -4.47
C VAL A 6 12.56 24.17 -5.86
N ASN A 7 11.35 24.18 -6.38
CA ASN A 7 11.01 24.91 -7.58
C ASN A 7 10.59 26.33 -7.21
N PRO A 8 11.35 27.37 -7.52
CA PRO A 8 11.03 28.73 -7.11
C PRO A 8 9.76 29.31 -7.74
N SER A 9 9.31 28.75 -8.86
CA SER A 9 8.05 29.19 -9.52
C SER A 9 6.79 28.77 -8.78
N THR A 10 6.87 27.81 -7.86
CA THR A 10 5.77 27.32 -7.03
C THR A 10 5.86 27.75 -5.57
N SER A 11 6.84 28.62 -5.23
CA SER A 11 7.02 29.06 -3.86
C SER A 11 5.87 29.97 -3.41
N VAL A 12 5.28 29.62 -2.30
CA VAL A 12 4.32 30.43 -1.56
C VAL A 12 5.10 31.13 -0.44
N LEU A 13 4.76 32.38 -0.14
CA LEU A 13 5.40 33.07 0.99
C LEU A 13 5.01 32.37 2.30
N TYR A 14 5.97 32.21 3.19
CA TYR A 14 5.78 31.53 4.47
C TYR A 14 4.64 32.16 5.30
N GLU A 15 4.48 33.46 5.22
CA GLU A 15 3.45 34.22 5.92
C GLU A 15 2.03 33.98 5.35
N ASP A 16 1.92 33.61 4.09
CA ASP A 16 0.66 33.33 3.41
C ASP A 16 0.12 31.92 3.69
N ILE A 17 0.94 31.07 4.33
CA ILE A 17 0.52 29.72 4.70
C ILE A 17 -0.39 29.81 5.93
N GLU A 18 -1.56 29.16 5.83
CA GLU A 18 -2.51 29.08 6.95
C GLU A 18 -1.80 28.54 8.22
N PRO A 19 -1.99 29.16 9.41
CA PRO A 19 -1.19 28.88 10.60
C PRO A 19 -1.23 27.43 11.06
N GLU A 20 -2.38 26.74 10.95
CA GLU A 20 -2.52 25.33 11.33
C GLU A 20 -1.73 24.44 10.37
N PHE A 21 -1.89 24.66 9.08
CA PHE A 21 -1.15 23.92 8.05
C PHE A 21 0.37 24.18 8.12
N ARG A 22 0.76 25.42 8.38
CA ARG A 22 2.16 25.79 8.58
C ARG A 22 2.81 25.05 9.74
N THR A 23 2.10 24.98 10.89
CA THR A 23 2.60 24.24 12.05
C THR A 23 2.80 22.76 11.73
N LEU A 24 1.86 22.16 11.01
CA LEU A 24 1.93 20.77 10.60
C LEU A 24 3.12 20.51 9.64
N LEU A 25 3.35 21.43 8.69
CA LEU A 25 4.53 21.36 7.79
C LEU A 25 5.84 21.47 8.57
N GLU A 26 5.93 22.37 9.55
CA GLU A 26 7.12 22.51 10.40
C GLU A 26 7.38 21.25 11.21
N ASP A 27 6.34 20.65 11.78
CA ASP A 27 6.45 19.43 12.57
C ASP A 27 7.02 18.27 11.76
N VAL A 28 6.62 18.17 10.47
CA VAL A 28 7.17 17.16 9.55
C VAL A 28 8.62 17.47 9.17
N ILE A 29 8.91 18.71 8.74
CA ILE A 29 10.24 19.10 8.25
C ILE A 29 11.29 19.03 9.36
N LEU A 30 10.91 19.44 10.56
CA LEU A 30 11.79 19.48 11.73
C LEU A 30 11.74 18.18 12.56
N ALA A 31 10.92 17.19 12.10
CA ALA A 31 10.73 15.92 12.79
C ALA A 31 10.35 16.08 14.28
N ARG A 32 9.47 17.04 14.59
CA ARG A 32 9.05 17.32 15.98
C ARG A 32 8.14 16.24 16.54
N ARG A 33 7.27 15.66 15.71
CA ARG A 33 6.32 14.61 16.08
C ARG A 33 6.34 13.48 15.04
N PRO A 34 6.41 12.20 15.44
CA PRO A 34 6.45 11.08 14.50
C PRO A 34 5.14 10.92 13.69
N GLU A 35 4.00 11.28 14.27
CA GLU A 35 2.67 11.22 13.65
C GLU A 35 2.39 12.36 12.66
N ALA A 36 3.16 13.45 12.69
CA ALA A 36 2.92 14.64 11.87
C ALA A 36 2.86 14.34 10.36
N ALA A 37 3.61 13.37 9.87
CA ALA A 37 3.58 12.97 8.47
C ALA A 37 2.23 12.35 8.06
N GLU A 38 1.61 11.57 8.94
CA GLU A 38 0.28 10.97 8.68
C GLU A 38 -0.82 12.03 8.75
N GLU A 39 -0.71 12.94 9.70
CA GLU A 39 -1.63 14.09 9.83
C GLU A 39 -1.55 14.99 8.60
N LEU A 40 -0.33 15.30 8.11
CA LEU A 40 -0.13 16.08 6.88
C LEU A 40 -0.75 15.41 5.65
N MET A 41 -0.60 14.08 5.53
CA MET A 41 -1.24 13.32 4.45
C MET A 41 -2.76 13.40 4.51
N THR A 42 -3.31 13.29 5.71
CA THR A 42 -4.76 13.39 5.95
C THR A 42 -5.27 14.79 5.63
N TYR A 43 -4.54 15.82 6.04
CA TYR A 43 -4.86 17.22 5.73
C TYR A 43 -4.85 17.48 4.22
N ALA A 44 -3.84 17.01 3.51
CA ALA A 44 -3.73 17.15 2.06
C ALA A 44 -4.85 16.41 1.31
N GLN A 45 -5.27 15.24 1.79
CA GLN A 45 -6.41 14.50 1.23
C GLN A 45 -7.72 15.29 1.42
N ASN A 46 -7.94 15.87 2.59
CA ASN A 46 -9.12 16.67 2.89
C ASN A 46 -9.18 17.95 2.04
N LEU A 47 -8.06 18.61 1.80
CA LEU A 47 -7.99 19.74 0.87
C LEU A 47 -8.37 19.33 -0.56
N HIS A 48 -7.94 18.15 -1.00
CA HIS A 48 -8.28 17.64 -2.32
C HIS A 48 -9.78 17.31 -2.45
N VAL A 49 -10.38 16.77 -1.40
CA VAL A 49 -11.82 16.51 -1.32
C VAL A 49 -12.62 17.81 -1.35
N GLN A 50 -12.21 18.83 -0.62
CA GLN A 50 -12.86 20.16 -0.65
C GLN A 50 -12.74 20.86 -2.02
N ALA A 51 -11.58 20.73 -2.67
CA ALA A 51 -11.35 21.30 -4.00
C ALA A 51 -12.12 20.56 -5.11
N SER A 52 -12.37 19.25 -4.95
CA SER A 52 -13.14 18.44 -5.91
C SER A 52 -14.65 18.52 -5.73
N GLY A 53 -15.15 19.20 -4.68
CA GLY A 53 -16.58 19.31 -4.38
C GLY A 53 -17.24 17.97 -3.99
N GLU A 54 -16.45 16.98 -3.58
CA GLU A 54 -16.94 15.69 -3.08
C GLU A 54 -17.44 15.88 -1.65
N THR A 55 -18.75 15.82 -1.48
CA THR A 55 -19.41 15.82 -0.15
C THR A 55 -19.15 14.49 0.57
N PRO A 56 -19.17 14.48 1.92
CA PRO A 56 -19.01 13.24 2.72
C PRO A 56 -19.98 12.12 2.33
N GLU A 57 -21.16 12.44 1.82
CA GLU A 57 -22.15 11.46 1.33
C GLU A 57 -21.68 10.64 0.13
N LYS A 58 -20.79 11.19 -0.73
CA LYS A 58 -20.16 10.42 -1.81
C LYS A 58 -19.12 9.40 -1.32
N HIS A 59 -18.63 9.55 -0.09
CA HIS A 59 -17.65 8.65 0.48
C HIS A 59 -18.22 7.26 0.80
N GLU A 60 -19.53 7.13 1.00
CA GLU A 60 -20.17 5.85 1.31
C GLU A 60 -20.87 5.20 0.13
N ALA A 61 -21.15 5.93 -0.96
CA ALA A 61 -21.80 5.38 -2.16
C ALA A 61 -21.06 4.15 -2.75
N TRP A 62 -19.74 4.04 -2.54
CA TRP A 62 -18.96 2.88 -2.96
C TRP A 62 -19.29 1.60 -2.19
N ARG A 63 -19.94 1.71 -1.02
CA ARG A 63 -20.40 0.54 -0.25
C ARG A 63 -21.57 -0.19 -0.92
N GLU A 64 -22.29 0.46 -1.82
CA GLU A 64 -23.38 -0.14 -2.62
C GLU A 64 -22.86 -0.90 -3.84
N LEU A 65 -21.56 -0.81 -4.15
CA LEU A 65 -20.93 -1.52 -5.25
C LEU A 65 -20.83 -3.02 -4.96
N SER A 66 -20.55 -3.81 -6.00
CA SER A 66 -20.28 -5.24 -5.82
C SER A 66 -19.08 -5.48 -4.91
N LEU A 67 -19.02 -6.63 -4.24
CA LEU A 67 -17.94 -6.99 -3.33
C LEU A 67 -16.54 -6.83 -3.98
N LYS A 68 -16.42 -7.25 -5.25
CA LYS A 68 -15.19 -7.08 -6.01
C LYS A 68 -14.80 -5.62 -6.13
N GLU A 69 -15.73 -4.76 -6.53
CA GLU A 69 -15.48 -3.33 -6.69
C GLU A 69 -15.23 -2.64 -5.35
N ARG A 70 -15.86 -3.09 -4.25
CA ARG A 70 -15.58 -2.59 -2.90
C ARG A 70 -14.14 -2.89 -2.48
N LEU A 71 -13.66 -4.10 -2.68
CA LEU A 71 -12.29 -4.50 -2.37
C LEU A 71 -11.26 -3.75 -3.24
N GLU A 72 -11.52 -3.60 -4.54
CA GLU A 72 -10.68 -2.80 -5.43
C GLU A 72 -10.64 -1.34 -4.98
N HIS A 73 -11.78 -0.75 -4.66
CA HIS A 73 -11.88 0.65 -4.19
C HIS A 73 -11.14 0.85 -2.87
N ALA A 74 -11.35 -0.04 -1.90
CA ALA A 74 -10.67 -0.01 -0.61
C ALA A 74 -9.15 -0.03 -0.76
N LEU A 75 -8.63 -0.83 -1.69
CA LEU A 75 -7.20 -0.84 -2.01
C LEU A 75 -6.75 0.46 -2.67
N ILE A 76 -7.40 0.90 -3.74
CA ILE A 76 -7.00 2.11 -4.48
C ILE A 76 -6.97 3.34 -3.57
N LYS A 77 -7.93 3.46 -2.65
CA LYS A 77 -8.01 4.57 -1.70
C LYS A 77 -7.24 4.33 -0.39
N GLY A 78 -6.76 3.11 -0.18
CA GLY A 78 -6.07 2.72 1.05
C GLY A 78 -6.99 2.73 2.28
N ILE A 79 -8.28 2.37 2.12
CA ILE A 79 -9.27 2.31 3.20
C ILE A 79 -9.18 0.94 3.87
N GLY A 80 -8.93 0.93 5.18
CA GLY A 80 -8.78 -0.30 5.94
C GLY A 80 -9.94 -0.63 6.88
N ASP A 81 -10.92 0.26 7.01
CA ASP A 81 -11.95 0.18 8.05
C ASP A 81 -12.98 -0.93 7.81
N TYR A 82 -13.36 -1.13 6.54
CA TYR A 82 -14.34 -2.15 6.12
C TYR A 82 -13.69 -3.42 5.57
N LEU A 83 -12.35 -3.47 5.56
CA LEU A 83 -11.61 -4.52 4.86
C LEU A 83 -11.85 -5.90 5.46
N GLU A 84 -12.00 -5.98 6.78
CA GLU A 84 -12.22 -7.24 7.48
C GLU A 84 -13.59 -7.83 7.14
N ASP A 85 -14.66 -7.02 7.18
CA ASP A 85 -16.02 -7.45 6.84
C ASP A 85 -16.11 -7.88 5.39
N ASP A 86 -15.56 -7.09 4.46
CA ASP A 86 -15.57 -7.39 3.03
C ASP A 86 -14.77 -8.66 2.71
N LEU A 87 -13.66 -8.92 3.39
CA LEU A 87 -12.88 -10.14 3.21
C LEU A 87 -13.58 -11.36 3.82
N GLN A 88 -14.28 -11.21 4.94
CA GLN A 88 -15.08 -12.29 5.51
C GLN A 88 -16.27 -12.65 4.58
N GLU A 89 -16.88 -11.65 3.95
CA GLU A 89 -17.91 -11.88 2.91
C GLU A 89 -17.28 -12.59 1.69
N ALA A 90 -16.09 -12.16 1.25
CA ALA A 90 -15.36 -12.76 0.14
C ALA A 90 -15.04 -14.25 0.38
N LEU A 91 -14.59 -14.61 1.59
CA LEU A 91 -14.29 -16.00 1.97
C LEU A 91 -15.52 -16.94 1.89
N ARG A 92 -16.73 -16.40 1.86
CA ARG A 92 -17.97 -17.19 1.68
C ARG A 92 -18.35 -17.37 0.22
N ILE A 93 -17.86 -16.49 -0.66
CA ILE A 93 -18.23 -16.43 -2.08
C ILE A 93 -17.16 -17.08 -2.95
N TYR A 94 -15.88 -16.85 -2.66
CA TYR A 94 -14.78 -17.39 -3.43
C TYR A 94 -14.43 -18.81 -2.99
N PRO A 95 -14.14 -19.73 -3.93
CA PRO A 95 -13.81 -21.13 -3.61
C PRO A 95 -12.56 -21.26 -2.75
N HIS A 96 -11.56 -20.42 -3.01
CA HIS A 96 -10.30 -20.41 -2.30
C HIS A 96 -9.90 -19.00 -1.86
N ALA A 97 -9.27 -18.90 -0.69
CA ALA A 97 -8.79 -17.61 -0.18
C ALA A 97 -7.73 -16.95 -1.10
N VAL A 98 -6.99 -17.75 -1.86
CA VAL A 98 -6.01 -17.27 -2.85
C VAL A 98 -6.71 -16.57 -4.01
N ASP A 99 -7.91 -17.01 -4.42
CA ASP A 99 -8.67 -16.40 -5.52
C ASP A 99 -9.08 -14.95 -5.20
N ILE A 100 -9.24 -14.61 -3.91
CA ILE A 100 -9.52 -13.25 -3.47
C ILE A 100 -8.29 -12.36 -3.70
N ILE A 101 -7.10 -12.91 -3.50
CA ILE A 101 -5.85 -12.18 -3.71
C ILE A 101 -5.60 -11.99 -5.20
N ASP A 102 -5.63 -13.07 -5.98
CA ASP A 102 -5.36 -13.04 -7.43
C ASP A 102 -6.44 -12.31 -8.23
N GLY A 103 -7.66 -12.26 -7.71
CA GLY A 103 -8.79 -11.56 -8.31
C GLY A 103 -8.87 -10.08 -7.90
N PRO A 104 -9.78 -9.73 -6.96
CA PRO A 104 -10.08 -8.34 -6.63
C PRO A 104 -8.91 -7.57 -6.06
N LEU A 105 -8.06 -8.20 -5.22
CA LEU A 105 -6.96 -7.48 -4.59
C LEU A 105 -5.85 -7.16 -5.60
N MET A 106 -5.45 -8.10 -6.45
CA MET A 106 -4.47 -7.83 -7.50
C MET A 106 -5.01 -6.90 -8.58
N SER A 107 -6.30 -6.98 -8.92
CA SER A 107 -6.95 -6.01 -9.83
C SER A 107 -6.83 -4.58 -9.28
N GLY A 108 -7.10 -4.37 -7.99
CA GLY A 108 -6.90 -3.09 -7.32
C GLY A 108 -5.45 -2.61 -7.37
N MET A 109 -4.48 -3.50 -7.09
CA MET A 109 -3.05 -3.17 -7.14
C MET A 109 -2.57 -2.81 -8.55
N ASN A 110 -3.06 -3.49 -9.59
CA ASN A 110 -2.75 -3.16 -10.97
C ASN A 110 -3.23 -1.74 -11.33
N LYS A 111 -4.46 -1.39 -10.93
CA LYS A 111 -4.98 -0.02 -11.11
C LYS A 111 -4.13 1.03 -10.37
N VAL A 112 -3.65 0.71 -9.17
CA VAL A 112 -2.72 1.59 -8.43
C VAL A 112 -1.42 1.77 -9.21
N GLY A 113 -0.86 0.70 -9.78
CA GLY A 113 0.33 0.75 -10.62
C GLY A 113 0.13 1.62 -11.87
N GLU A 114 -1.00 1.48 -12.56
CA GLU A 114 -1.37 2.31 -13.71
C GLU A 114 -1.51 3.79 -13.33
N LEU A 115 -2.20 4.09 -12.24
CA LEU A 115 -2.38 5.46 -11.75
C LEU A 115 -1.05 6.10 -11.34
N PHE A 116 -0.18 5.34 -10.69
CA PHE A 116 1.15 5.80 -10.32
C PHE A 116 2.03 6.04 -11.56
N GLY A 117 2.06 5.09 -12.51
CA GLY A 117 2.78 5.23 -13.77
C GLY A 117 2.29 6.38 -14.63
N ALA A 118 1.00 6.71 -14.57
CA ALA A 118 0.40 7.86 -15.25
C ALA A 118 0.58 9.20 -14.50
N GLY A 119 1.27 9.21 -13.35
CA GLY A 119 1.46 10.41 -12.52
C GLY A 119 0.19 10.90 -11.82
N LYS A 120 -0.88 10.09 -11.79
CA LYS A 120 -2.17 10.41 -11.15
C LYS A 120 -2.25 9.98 -9.68
N MET A 121 -1.26 9.23 -9.21
CA MET A 121 -1.14 8.80 -7.83
C MET A 121 0.30 9.06 -7.34
N PHE A 122 0.44 9.48 -6.11
CA PHE A 122 1.74 9.81 -5.52
C PHE A 122 2.23 8.67 -4.60
N LEU A 123 3.55 8.61 -4.38
CA LEU A 123 4.20 7.57 -3.57
C LEU A 123 3.53 7.35 -2.20
N PRO A 124 3.16 8.37 -1.40
CA PRO A 124 2.47 8.16 -0.13
C PRO A 124 1.15 7.39 -0.26
N GLN A 125 0.39 7.62 -1.33
CA GLN A 125 -0.85 6.89 -1.61
C GLN A 125 -0.56 5.43 -1.94
N VAL A 126 0.50 5.15 -2.72
CA VAL A 126 0.96 3.79 -3.02
C VAL A 126 1.38 3.05 -1.74
N VAL A 127 2.09 3.74 -0.84
CA VAL A 127 2.48 3.17 0.48
C VAL A 127 1.24 2.83 1.30
N LYS A 128 0.24 3.72 1.32
CA LYS A 128 -1.04 3.47 2.02
C LYS A 128 -1.75 2.24 1.44
N THR A 129 -1.82 2.13 0.12
CA THR A 129 -2.36 0.95 -0.58
C THR A 129 -1.61 -0.32 -0.23
N ALA A 130 -0.27 -0.28 -0.22
CA ALA A 130 0.56 -1.43 0.13
C ALA A 130 0.32 -1.89 1.59
N ARG A 131 0.12 -0.96 2.52
CA ARG A 131 -0.28 -1.29 3.91
C ARG A 131 -1.65 -1.96 3.96
N THR A 132 -2.62 -1.46 3.19
CA THR A 132 -3.96 -2.06 3.09
C THR A 132 -3.90 -3.47 2.49
N MET A 133 -3.10 -3.67 1.43
CA MET A 133 -2.87 -5.00 0.85
C MET A 133 -2.24 -5.96 1.87
N LYS A 134 -1.22 -5.51 2.61
CA LYS A 134 -0.59 -6.30 3.67
C LYS A 134 -1.59 -6.70 4.75
N LYS A 135 -2.48 -5.77 5.17
CA LYS A 135 -3.56 -6.05 6.13
C LYS A 135 -4.53 -7.09 5.58
N ALA A 136 -4.95 -6.96 4.31
CA ALA A 136 -5.84 -7.91 3.64
C ALA A 136 -5.24 -9.32 3.61
N VAL A 137 -3.99 -9.45 3.20
CA VAL A 137 -3.29 -10.76 3.18
C VAL A 137 -3.18 -11.34 4.58
N ALA A 138 -2.87 -10.53 5.60
CA ALA A 138 -2.81 -11.01 6.98
C ALA A 138 -4.15 -11.56 7.49
N ILE A 139 -5.27 -10.96 7.09
CA ILE A 139 -6.63 -11.44 7.41
C ILE A 139 -6.92 -12.76 6.70
N LEU A 140 -6.49 -12.93 5.45
CA LEU A 140 -6.71 -14.14 4.65
C LEU A 140 -5.74 -15.29 5.00
N GLN A 141 -4.61 -14.99 5.63
CA GLN A 141 -3.56 -15.96 5.94
C GLN A 141 -4.07 -17.23 6.66
N PRO A 142 -4.90 -17.14 7.73
CA PRO A 142 -5.40 -18.33 8.42
C PRO A 142 -6.25 -19.24 7.50
N ALA A 143 -7.05 -18.66 6.61
CA ALA A 143 -7.84 -19.41 5.65
C ALA A 143 -6.94 -20.14 4.64
N ILE A 144 -5.95 -19.43 4.07
CA ILE A 144 -4.94 -20.00 3.16
C ILE A 144 -4.20 -21.17 3.82
N GLU A 145 -3.77 -21.02 5.07
CA GLU A 145 -3.06 -22.08 5.80
C GLU A 145 -3.95 -23.29 6.08
N SER A 146 -5.23 -23.08 6.38
CA SER A 146 -6.18 -24.18 6.58
C SER A 146 -6.44 -24.95 5.29
N GLU A 147 -6.60 -24.26 4.16
CA GLU A 147 -6.76 -24.86 2.84
C GLU A 147 -5.51 -25.65 2.42
N LYS A 148 -4.32 -25.14 2.68
CA LYS A 148 -3.03 -25.82 2.42
C LYS A 148 -2.91 -27.13 3.22
N LYS A 149 -3.31 -27.13 4.47
CA LYS A 149 -3.30 -28.37 5.31
C LYS A 149 -4.29 -29.40 4.79
N ALA A 150 -5.43 -28.97 4.27
CA ALA A 150 -6.45 -29.85 3.72
C ALA A 150 -6.06 -30.43 2.36
N SER A 151 -5.35 -29.66 1.52
CA SER A 151 -5.01 -30.07 0.15
C SER A 151 -3.70 -30.86 0.04
N GLY A 152 -2.91 -30.99 1.11
CA GLY A 152 -1.62 -31.69 1.08
C GLY A 152 -0.61 -31.12 0.07
N SER A 153 -0.84 -29.91 -0.41
CA SER A 153 -0.06 -29.29 -1.47
C SER A 153 1.38 -29.03 -1.02
N ALA A 154 2.33 -29.63 -1.71
CA ALA A 154 3.75 -29.38 -1.53
C ALA A 154 4.02 -27.89 -1.85
N LYS A 155 4.97 -27.27 -1.11
CA LYS A 155 5.42 -25.92 -1.40
C LYS A 155 5.88 -25.83 -2.86
N ALA A 156 5.47 -24.80 -3.59
CA ALA A 156 5.82 -24.58 -4.99
C ALA A 156 7.33 -24.37 -5.18
N GLY A 157 8.01 -23.90 -4.12
CA GLY A 157 9.46 -23.69 -4.09
C GLY A 157 9.88 -22.74 -2.98
N LYS A 158 11.19 -22.46 -2.91
CA LYS A 158 11.77 -21.46 -2.00
C LYS A 158 12.30 -20.28 -2.81
N VAL A 159 12.01 -19.08 -2.36
CA VAL A 159 12.52 -17.84 -2.95
C VAL A 159 13.22 -17.04 -1.86
N ILE A 160 14.42 -16.59 -2.15
CA ILE A 160 15.22 -15.78 -1.23
C ILE A 160 15.24 -14.35 -1.79
N PHE A 161 14.85 -13.41 -0.96
CA PHE A 161 14.95 -11.98 -1.25
C PHE A 161 16.03 -11.33 -0.41
N ALA A 162 16.73 -10.39 -1.02
CA ALA A 162 17.72 -9.58 -0.34
C ALA A 162 17.74 -8.18 -0.95
N THR A 163 17.80 -7.16 -0.10
CA THR A 163 18.03 -5.77 -0.53
C THR A 163 19.52 -5.53 -0.58
N VAL A 164 20.04 -4.98 -1.68
CA VAL A 164 21.48 -4.69 -1.83
C VAL A 164 21.86 -3.58 -0.86
N LYS A 165 23.04 -3.66 -0.30
CA LYS A 165 23.56 -2.60 0.60
C LYS A 165 23.52 -1.24 -0.10
N GLY A 166 22.89 -0.27 0.55
CA GLY A 166 22.73 1.09 0.04
C GLY A 166 21.47 1.34 -0.78
N ASP A 167 20.71 0.29 -1.11
CA ASP A 167 19.39 0.44 -1.70
C ASP A 167 18.33 0.56 -0.59
N VAL A 168 17.42 1.54 -0.74
CA VAL A 168 16.31 1.81 0.19
C VAL A 168 14.95 1.42 -0.40
N HIS A 169 14.91 0.82 -1.59
CA HIS A 169 13.69 0.53 -2.34
C HIS A 169 13.05 -0.80 -1.91
N ASP A 170 12.67 -0.90 -0.64
CA ASP A 170 12.09 -2.14 -0.06
C ASP A 170 10.62 -2.38 -0.43
N ILE A 171 9.89 -1.36 -0.87
CA ILE A 171 8.43 -1.46 -1.09
C ILE A 171 8.09 -2.50 -2.16
N GLY A 172 8.77 -2.47 -3.29
CA GLY A 172 8.57 -3.42 -4.39
C GLY A 172 8.88 -4.85 -3.96
N LYS A 173 10.00 -5.06 -3.27
CA LYS A 173 10.40 -6.35 -2.72
C LYS A 173 9.33 -6.92 -1.78
N ASN A 174 8.82 -6.08 -0.88
CA ASN A 174 7.83 -6.51 0.11
C ASN A 174 6.50 -6.91 -0.55
N ILE A 175 6.06 -6.18 -1.59
CA ILE A 175 4.85 -6.54 -2.35
C ILE A 175 5.04 -7.87 -3.07
N VAL A 176 6.16 -8.06 -3.78
CA VAL A 176 6.46 -9.31 -4.48
C VAL A 176 6.59 -10.47 -3.50
N SER A 177 7.20 -10.27 -2.34
CA SER A 177 7.31 -11.28 -1.28
C SER A 177 5.93 -11.75 -0.79
N ILE A 178 5.00 -10.82 -0.61
CA ILE A 178 3.62 -11.13 -0.22
C ILE A 178 2.94 -11.96 -1.30
N VAL A 179 2.99 -11.53 -2.56
CA VAL A 179 2.36 -12.23 -3.69
C VAL A 179 2.93 -13.64 -3.83
N LEU A 180 4.24 -13.82 -3.77
CA LEU A 180 4.85 -15.16 -3.85
C LEU A 180 4.49 -16.03 -2.65
N SER A 181 4.44 -15.48 -1.45
CA SER A 181 3.98 -16.21 -0.26
C SER A 181 2.53 -16.70 -0.41
N CYS A 182 1.67 -15.88 -1.03
CA CYS A 182 0.29 -16.24 -1.34
C CYS A 182 0.21 -17.35 -2.39
N ASN A 183 1.13 -17.38 -3.35
CA ASN A 183 1.25 -18.41 -4.38
C ASN A 183 2.03 -19.65 -3.92
N ASN A 184 2.02 -19.95 -2.64
CA ASN A 184 2.59 -21.15 -2.03
C ASN A 184 4.12 -21.27 -2.10
N TYR A 185 4.86 -20.18 -2.37
CA TYR A 185 6.31 -20.16 -2.23
C TYR A 185 6.73 -19.89 -0.78
N GLU A 186 7.77 -20.56 -0.34
CA GLU A 186 8.46 -20.22 0.91
C GLU A 186 9.37 -19.01 0.63
N VAL A 187 9.00 -17.86 1.14
CA VAL A 187 9.78 -16.63 0.97
C VAL A 187 10.68 -16.41 2.19
N ILE A 188 11.98 -16.28 1.94
CA ILE A 188 12.99 -15.98 2.95
C ILE A 188 13.54 -14.59 2.64
N ASP A 189 13.21 -13.61 3.49
CA ASP A 189 13.74 -12.25 3.36
C ASP A 189 15.00 -12.09 4.23
N LEU A 190 16.12 -11.86 3.58
CA LEU A 190 17.41 -11.65 4.25
C LEU A 190 17.64 -10.17 4.65
N GLY A 191 16.67 -9.29 4.38
CA GLY A 191 16.84 -7.87 4.63
C GLY A 191 17.92 -7.23 3.74
N ALA A 192 18.62 -6.22 4.27
CA ALA A 192 19.72 -5.59 3.56
C ALA A 192 21.01 -6.41 3.74
N VAL A 193 21.58 -6.92 2.64
CA VAL A 193 22.79 -7.73 2.65
C VAL A 193 24.01 -6.93 2.18
N SER A 194 25.13 -7.17 2.88
CA SER A 194 26.40 -6.52 2.58
C SER A 194 27.25 -7.27 1.54
N TYR A 195 26.86 -8.50 1.17
CA TYR A 195 27.74 -9.40 0.42
C TYR A 195 27.49 -9.28 -1.08
N THR A 196 28.53 -8.89 -1.81
CA THR A 196 28.51 -8.73 -3.28
C THR A 196 28.34 -10.05 -4.04
N HIS A 197 28.68 -11.18 -3.44
CA HIS A 197 28.55 -12.51 -4.06
C HIS A 197 27.10 -13.03 -4.14
N LEU A 198 26.15 -12.36 -3.45
CA LEU A 198 24.73 -12.63 -3.57
C LEU A 198 24.06 -11.79 -4.66
N ARG A 199 24.81 -10.90 -5.32
CA ARG A 199 24.30 -10.22 -6.52
C ARG A 199 23.99 -11.28 -7.58
N ALA A 200 22.73 -11.36 -8.00
CA ALA A 200 22.39 -12.05 -9.22
C ALA A 200 23.26 -11.46 -10.35
N HIS A 201 23.75 -12.29 -11.23
CA HIS A 201 24.49 -11.85 -12.40
C HIS A 201 23.60 -10.90 -13.19
N GLU A 202 23.91 -9.61 -13.14
CA GLU A 202 23.42 -8.64 -14.11
C GLU A 202 24.17 -8.93 -15.41
N THR A 203 23.55 -9.70 -16.28
CA THR A 203 23.94 -9.81 -17.70
C THR A 203 22.98 -8.98 -18.52
#